data_cc7a50d28b0bb7a7bf2b4bb17efe1901
#
_entry.id   cc7a50d28b0bb7a7bf2b4bb17efe1901
#
_cell.length_a   1.000
_cell.length_b   1.000
_cell.length_c   1.000
_cell.angle_alpha   90.00
_cell.angle_beta   90.00
_cell.angle_gamma   90.00
#
_symmetry.space_group_name_H-M   'P 1'
#
loop_
_entity.id
_entity.type
_entity.pdbx_description
1 polymer ?
#
loop_
_entity_poly.entity_id
_entity_poly.type
_entity_poly.pdbx_seq_one_letter_code
_entity_poly.pdbx_strand_id
1 'polypeptide(L)'
;MLILLPPSEKKKSATSSERFDLSSLVFAAELSDIRNQTIANQDSSQTSPAIEIYDGVLYQGLNWKTLSAAEQQRANSQVLIVSAVFGLVKPLDQIFSYKEKIDNKLWRDAIAQVAVKFTDQLIIDCRSSTYTGIWPINPAKTVEVRVFQVLEGERKVITHMSKKYRGELTRHLLQQAVEPQTPAELQQVAAQLFECELNPPTDAQPWALDLLIS
;
A
#
# COMPACT_ATOMS: atom_id res chain seq x y z
N MET A 1 -8.15 -10.75 0.44
CA MET A 1 -7.62 -9.63 -0.38
C MET A 1 -6.27 -9.15 0.14
N LEU A 2 -5.49 -8.48 -0.70
CA LEU A 2 -4.26 -7.77 -0.32
C LEU A 2 -4.33 -6.34 -0.84
N ILE A 3 -3.99 -5.36 0.00
CA ILE A 3 -3.94 -3.93 -0.37
C ILE A 3 -2.48 -3.50 -0.41
N LEU A 4 -2.05 -2.96 -1.55
CA LEU A 4 -0.71 -2.42 -1.73
C LEU A 4 -0.72 -0.89 -1.58
N LEU A 5 0.03 -0.36 -0.63
CA LEU A 5 0.16 1.06 -0.39
C LEU A 5 1.56 1.57 -0.77
N PRO A 6 1.69 2.81 -1.27
CA PRO A 6 2.99 3.45 -1.43
C PRO A 6 3.50 3.94 -0.06
N PRO A 7 4.80 4.16 0.11
CA PRO A 7 5.30 4.91 1.25
C PRO A 7 4.88 6.38 1.14
N SER A 8 5.10 7.17 2.18
CA SER A 8 5.03 8.63 2.09
C SER A 8 6.42 9.24 1.93
N GLU A 9 6.50 10.37 1.24
CA GLU A 9 7.73 11.17 1.20
C GLU A 9 8.03 11.74 2.59
N LYS A 10 7.00 12.34 3.22
CA LYS A 10 7.08 12.81 4.60
C LYS A 10 7.00 11.64 5.55
N LYS A 11 7.97 11.55 6.45
CA LYS A 11 8.04 10.55 7.50
C LYS A 11 8.24 11.22 8.85
N LYS A 12 7.66 10.66 9.89
CA LYS A 12 7.92 11.04 11.28
C LYS A 12 9.20 10.37 11.76
N SER A 13 9.83 10.97 12.75
CA SER A 13 10.91 10.30 13.48
C SER A 13 10.36 9.11 14.25
N ALA A 14 11.14 8.05 14.33
CA ALA A 14 10.87 6.94 15.23
C ALA A 14 11.00 7.40 16.68
N THR A 15 10.25 6.81 17.58
CA THR A 15 10.12 7.27 18.98
C THR A 15 10.40 6.18 20.01
N SER A 16 10.41 4.90 19.65
CA SER A 16 10.76 3.81 20.55
C SER A 16 12.27 3.68 20.67
N SER A 17 12.75 3.38 21.87
CA SER A 17 14.15 3.02 22.11
C SER A 17 14.48 1.57 21.78
N GLU A 18 13.53 0.81 21.22
CA GLU A 18 13.79 -0.54 20.76
C GLU A 18 14.72 -0.50 19.54
N ARG A 19 15.74 -1.34 19.58
CA ARG A 19 16.66 -1.49 18.46
C ARG A 19 15.95 -2.18 17.29
N PHE A 20 16.29 -1.73 16.11
CA PHE A 20 15.83 -2.36 14.89
C PHE A 20 16.30 -3.82 14.81
N ASP A 21 15.35 -4.72 14.55
CA ASP A 21 15.61 -6.14 14.30
C ASP A 21 15.10 -6.53 12.92
N LEU A 22 16.03 -6.77 12.01
CA LEU A 22 15.74 -7.17 10.63
C LEU A 22 14.96 -8.48 10.55
N SER A 23 15.22 -9.40 11.49
CA SER A 23 14.59 -10.73 11.49
C SER A 23 13.10 -10.70 11.88
N SER A 24 12.67 -9.63 12.55
CA SER A 24 11.26 -9.44 12.95
C SER A 24 10.37 -8.92 11.82
N LEU A 25 10.95 -8.40 10.74
CA LEU A 25 10.19 -7.87 9.61
C LEU A 25 9.52 -8.98 8.80
N VAL A 26 8.35 -8.68 8.27
CA VAL A 26 7.68 -9.57 7.33
C VAL A 26 8.58 -9.97 6.15
N PHE A 27 8.51 -11.21 5.69
CA PHE A 27 9.33 -11.74 4.58
C PHE A 27 10.84 -11.65 4.83
N ALA A 28 11.28 -11.85 6.07
CA ALA A 28 12.71 -11.84 6.40
C ALA A 28 13.51 -12.85 5.56
N ALA A 29 12.95 -14.03 5.32
CA ALA A 29 13.62 -15.07 4.52
C ALA A 29 13.91 -14.64 3.08
N GLU A 30 13.00 -13.88 2.46
CA GLU A 30 13.10 -13.47 1.06
C GLU A 30 13.80 -12.13 0.87
N LEU A 31 13.75 -11.24 1.86
CA LEU A 31 14.16 -9.86 1.66
C LEU A 31 15.40 -9.44 2.47
N SER A 32 15.90 -10.27 3.41
CA SER A 32 17.00 -9.87 4.32
C SER A 32 18.29 -9.55 3.61
N ASP A 33 18.65 -10.26 2.54
CA ASP A 33 19.91 -10.00 1.83
C ASP A 33 19.95 -8.60 1.20
N ILE A 34 18.83 -8.18 0.58
CA ILE A 34 18.74 -6.84 0.01
C ILE A 34 18.57 -5.79 1.13
N ARG A 35 17.80 -6.08 2.16
CA ARG A 35 17.65 -5.20 3.33
C ARG A 35 18.99 -4.90 3.98
N ASN A 36 19.87 -5.90 4.17
CA ASN A 36 21.21 -5.69 4.70
C ASN A 36 22.03 -4.67 3.88
N GLN A 37 21.87 -4.67 2.55
CA GLN A 37 22.53 -3.70 1.68
C GLN A 37 21.97 -2.30 1.85
N THR A 38 20.64 -2.18 1.96
CA THR A 38 19.94 -0.88 2.00
C THR A 38 20.00 -0.21 3.36
N ILE A 39 20.13 -0.97 4.46
CA ILE A 39 20.20 -0.45 5.83
C ILE A 39 21.61 -0.15 6.31
N ALA A 40 22.65 -0.59 5.63
CA ALA A 40 24.05 -0.58 6.11
C ALA A 40 24.55 0.79 6.62
N ASN A 41 24.01 1.89 6.08
CA ASN A 41 24.43 3.26 6.43
C ASN A 41 23.27 4.08 7.06
N GLN A 42 22.28 3.40 7.62
CA GLN A 42 21.12 4.06 8.20
C GLN A 42 21.21 4.14 9.73
N ASP A 43 20.64 5.21 10.30
CA ASP A 43 20.44 5.28 11.76
C ASP A 43 19.26 4.39 12.16
N SER A 44 19.58 3.27 12.77
CA SER A 44 18.61 2.26 13.23
C SER A 44 18.45 2.25 14.77
N SER A 45 18.85 3.33 15.44
CA SER A 45 18.83 3.43 16.91
C SER A 45 17.42 3.49 17.51
N GLN A 46 16.45 3.95 16.73
CA GLN A 46 15.05 4.08 17.15
C GLN A 46 14.12 3.47 16.09
N THR A 47 13.05 2.83 16.54
CA THR A 47 12.01 2.28 15.68
C THR A 47 10.63 2.76 16.04
N SER A 48 9.69 2.59 15.17
CA SER A 48 8.23 2.71 15.40
C SER A 48 7.49 1.84 14.39
N PRO A 49 6.23 1.49 14.63
CA PRO A 49 5.41 0.83 13.62
C PRO A 49 5.43 1.58 12.29
N ALA A 50 5.57 0.89 11.18
CA ALA A 50 5.66 1.50 9.85
C ALA A 50 4.51 2.47 9.58
N ILE A 51 3.31 2.14 10.02
CA ILE A 51 2.12 2.98 9.86
C ILE A 51 2.21 4.32 10.62
N GLU A 52 3.03 4.41 11.65
CA GLU A 52 3.25 5.64 12.41
C GLU A 52 4.38 6.49 11.84
N ILE A 53 5.34 5.85 11.14
CA ILE A 53 6.42 6.53 10.43
C ILE A 53 5.90 7.26 9.19
N TYR A 54 5.06 6.61 8.39
CA TYR A 54 4.55 7.22 7.16
C TYR A 54 3.49 8.29 7.47
N ASP A 55 3.80 9.55 7.13
CA ASP A 55 2.97 10.73 7.41
C ASP A 55 2.71 11.53 6.11
N GLY A 56 1.77 11.06 5.34
CA GLY A 56 1.34 11.69 4.10
C GLY A 56 -0.16 11.68 3.94
N VAL A 57 -0.65 12.34 2.90
CA VAL A 57 -2.09 12.55 2.65
C VAL A 57 -2.87 11.21 2.58
N LEU A 58 -2.26 10.14 2.03
CA LEU A 58 -2.86 8.82 2.02
C LEU A 58 -3.09 8.30 3.46
N TYR A 59 -2.07 8.41 4.31
CA TYR A 59 -2.12 7.94 5.70
C TYR A 59 -3.05 8.79 6.56
N GLN A 60 -3.24 10.07 6.23
CA GLN A 60 -4.27 10.92 6.82
C GLN A 60 -5.68 10.42 6.43
N GLY A 61 -5.90 10.05 5.17
CA GLY A 61 -7.16 9.44 4.72
C GLY A 61 -7.43 8.09 5.37
N LEU A 62 -6.41 7.25 5.52
CA LEU A 62 -6.50 5.97 6.25
C LEU A 62 -6.85 6.18 7.74
N ASN A 63 -6.35 7.25 8.35
CA ASN A 63 -6.64 7.65 9.74
C ASN A 63 -6.51 6.49 10.74
N TRP A 64 -5.35 5.83 10.73
CA TRP A 64 -5.03 4.62 11.49
C TRP A 64 -5.47 4.64 12.95
N LYS A 65 -5.23 5.77 13.64
CA LYS A 65 -5.48 5.89 15.08
C LYS A 65 -6.96 5.77 15.48
N THR A 66 -7.87 5.93 14.54
CA THR A 66 -9.31 5.83 14.78
C THR A 66 -9.89 4.47 14.35
N LEU A 67 -9.06 3.56 13.86
CA LEU A 67 -9.43 2.17 13.64
C LEU A 67 -9.48 1.43 14.97
N SER A 68 -10.47 0.54 15.13
CA SER A 68 -10.52 -0.38 16.26
C SER A 68 -9.33 -1.37 16.24
N ALA A 69 -9.04 -1.99 17.38
CA ALA A 69 -7.98 -2.99 17.46
C ALA A 69 -8.18 -4.16 16.46
N ALA A 70 -9.42 -4.58 16.23
CA ALA A 70 -9.74 -5.62 15.26
C ALA A 70 -9.46 -5.16 13.81
N GLU A 71 -9.79 -3.92 13.46
CA GLU A 71 -9.50 -3.33 12.15
C GLU A 71 -8.01 -3.13 11.93
N GLN A 72 -7.27 -2.71 12.96
CA GLN A 72 -5.81 -2.59 12.93
C GLN A 72 -5.14 -3.96 12.73
N GLN A 73 -5.62 -4.99 13.41
CA GLN A 73 -5.12 -6.35 13.22
C GLN A 73 -5.43 -6.87 11.81
N ARG A 74 -6.62 -6.57 11.28
CA ARG A 74 -6.98 -6.88 9.89
C ARG A 74 -6.07 -6.17 8.91
N ALA A 75 -5.81 -4.88 9.13
CA ALA A 75 -4.85 -4.12 8.32
C ALA A 75 -3.45 -4.77 8.35
N ASN A 76 -2.98 -5.21 9.51
CA ASN A 76 -1.67 -5.87 9.61
C ASN A 76 -1.60 -7.21 8.85
N SER A 77 -2.74 -7.84 8.57
CA SER A 77 -2.80 -9.07 7.76
C SER A 77 -3.00 -8.80 6.26
N GLN A 78 -3.67 -7.71 5.90
CA GLN A 78 -4.15 -7.45 4.54
C GLN A 78 -3.43 -6.29 3.83
N VAL A 79 -2.57 -5.54 4.50
CA VAL A 79 -1.88 -4.39 3.92
C VAL A 79 -0.38 -4.64 3.84
N LEU A 80 0.19 -4.38 2.68
CA LEU A 80 1.63 -4.25 2.49
C LEU A 80 1.96 -2.84 2.02
N ILE A 81 2.93 -2.23 2.69
CA ILE A 81 3.44 -0.90 2.36
C ILE A 81 4.78 -1.08 1.65
N VAL A 82 4.89 -0.52 0.46
CA VAL A 82 6.17 -0.47 -0.27
C VAL A 82 7.14 0.45 0.46
N SER A 83 8.40 0.06 0.53
CA SER A 83 9.47 0.82 1.17
C SER A 83 10.74 0.82 0.33
N ALA A 84 11.39 1.99 0.22
CA ALA A 84 12.66 2.10 -0.49
C ALA A 84 13.81 1.36 0.23
N VAL A 85 13.75 1.28 1.56
CA VAL A 85 14.79 0.65 2.38
C VAL A 85 14.45 -0.77 2.79
N PHE A 86 13.15 -1.06 3.00
CA PHE A 86 12.72 -2.37 3.51
C PHE A 86 12.01 -3.24 2.47
N GLY A 87 11.81 -2.75 1.23
CA GLY A 87 11.08 -3.43 0.17
C GLY A 87 9.58 -3.48 0.44
N LEU A 88 9.14 -4.37 1.31
CA LEU A 88 7.77 -4.50 1.78
C LEU A 88 7.74 -4.57 3.30
N VAL A 89 6.79 -3.86 3.92
CA VAL A 89 6.54 -3.94 5.36
C VAL A 89 5.04 -4.02 5.63
N LYS A 90 4.68 -4.62 6.76
CA LYS A 90 3.34 -4.58 7.33
C LYS A 90 3.15 -3.29 8.14
N PRO A 91 1.89 -2.87 8.40
CA PRO A 91 1.62 -1.69 9.23
C PRO A 91 2.32 -1.68 10.59
N LEU A 92 2.40 -2.82 11.26
CA LEU A 92 2.98 -2.93 12.61
C LEU A 92 4.46 -3.33 12.64
N ASP A 93 5.11 -3.57 11.49
CA ASP A 93 6.54 -3.83 11.42
C ASP A 93 7.32 -2.65 12.00
N GLN A 94 8.26 -2.93 12.91
CA GLN A 94 9.09 -1.91 13.55
C GLN A 94 10.18 -1.47 12.58
N ILE A 95 10.10 -0.22 12.12
CA ILE A 95 11.08 0.36 11.19
C ILE A 95 11.64 1.68 11.71
N PHE A 96 12.80 2.07 11.21
CA PHE A 96 13.35 3.40 11.42
C PHE A 96 12.94 4.37 10.30
N SER A 97 13.04 5.65 10.56
CA SER A 97 12.77 6.71 9.56
C SER A 97 13.94 6.83 8.59
N TYR A 98 13.66 7.02 7.30
CA TYR A 98 14.65 7.10 6.24
C TYR A 98 14.24 8.13 5.17
N LYS A 99 15.19 8.53 4.30
CA LYS A 99 14.95 9.53 3.23
C LYS A 99 15.15 8.98 1.82
N GLU A 100 15.57 7.74 1.69
CA GLU A 100 15.91 7.11 0.42
C GLU A 100 14.72 7.04 -0.53
N LYS A 101 15.03 7.18 -1.82
CA LYS A 101 14.08 6.93 -2.91
C LYS A 101 14.18 5.47 -3.34
N ILE A 102 13.07 4.93 -3.82
CA ILE A 102 13.02 3.55 -4.24
C ILE A 102 13.88 3.29 -5.48
N ASP A 103 14.63 2.21 -5.46
CA ASP A 103 15.21 1.59 -6.63
C ASP A 103 14.39 0.36 -7.02
N ASN A 104 13.52 0.53 -7.99
CA ASN A 104 12.64 -0.53 -8.47
C ASN A 104 13.42 -1.73 -9.03
N LYS A 105 14.59 -1.49 -9.62
CA LYS A 105 15.42 -2.56 -10.19
C LYS A 105 16.01 -3.45 -9.10
N LEU A 106 16.45 -2.84 -8.01
CA LEU A 106 17.01 -3.56 -6.85
C LEU A 106 15.96 -4.50 -6.21
N TRP A 107 14.72 -4.05 -6.08
CA TRP A 107 13.70 -4.79 -5.34
C TRP A 107 12.88 -5.78 -6.16
N ARG A 108 12.82 -5.61 -7.48
CA ARG A 108 11.86 -6.32 -8.36
C ARG A 108 11.92 -7.84 -8.20
N ASP A 109 13.10 -8.42 -8.28
CA ASP A 109 13.24 -9.88 -8.31
C ASP A 109 12.93 -10.52 -6.96
N ALA A 110 13.35 -9.90 -5.87
CA ALA A 110 13.04 -10.38 -4.52
C ALA A 110 11.55 -10.23 -4.18
N ILE A 111 10.94 -9.11 -4.56
CA ILE A 111 9.51 -8.90 -4.36
C ILE A 111 8.67 -9.83 -5.25
N ALA A 112 9.13 -10.19 -6.44
CA ALA A 112 8.46 -11.18 -7.27
C ALA A 112 8.36 -12.55 -6.56
N GLN A 113 9.38 -12.96 -5.81
CA GLN A 113 9.34 -14.19 -4.99
C GLN A 113 8.29 -14.09 -3.86
N VAL A 114 8.14 -12.92 -3.25
CA VAL A 114 7.09 -12.70 -2.26
C VAL A 114 5.71 -12.71 -2.89
N ALA A 115 5.56 -12.09 -4.07
CA ALA A 115 4.28 -11.96 -4.76
C ALA A 115 3.63 -13.30 -5.13
N VAL A 116 4.42 -14.35 -5.34
CA VAL A 116 3.91 -15.71 -5.59
C VAL A 116 3.00 -16.21 -4.46
N LYS A 117 3.20 -15.75 -3.22
CA LYS A 117 2.37 -16.12 -2.07
C LYS A 117 0.95 -15.54 -2.13
N PHE A 118 0.68 -14.62 -3.05
CA PHE A 118 -0.57 -13.87 -3.17
C PHE A 118 -1.28 -14.04 -4.53
N THR A 119 -0.87 -15.03 -5.32
CA THR A 119 -1.37 -15.24 -6.71
C THR A 119 -2.88 -15.48 -6.79
N ASP A 120 -3.48 -16.06 -5.75
CA ASP A 120 -4.91 -16.37 -5.71
C ASP A 120 -5.76 -15.25 -5.06
N GLN A 121 -5.11 -14.24 -4.49
CA GLN A 121 -5.81 -13.16 -3.80
C GLN A 121 -6.19 -12.03 -4.75
N LEU A 122 -7.28 -11.34 -4.45
CA LEU A 122 -7.57 -10.04 -5.03
C LEU A 122 -6.55 -9.01 -4.53
N ILE A 123 -5.80 -8.40 -5.45
CA ILE A 123 -4.82 -7.36 -5.18
C ILE A 123 -5.44 -6.00 -5.46
N ILE A 124 -5.50 -5.14 -4.45
CA ILE A 124 -5.99 -3.75 -4.57
C ILE A 124 -4.78 -2.83 -4.57
N ASP A 125 -4.45 -2.29 -5.76
CA ASP A 125 -3.24 -1.49 -5.94
C ASP A 125 -3.53 0.00 -5.76
N CYS A 126 -3.21 0.53 -4.59
CA CYS A 126 -3.30 1.94 -4.22
C CYS A 126 -1.97 2.69 -4.40
N ARG A 127 -0.95 2.08 -5.01
CA ARG A 127 0.36 2.69 -5.21
C ARG A 127 0.30 3.79 -6.28
N SER A 128 1.30 4.65 -6.30
CA SER A 128 1.55 5.55 -7.43
C SER A 128 2.47 4.88 -8.45
N SER A 129 2.50 5.40 -9.68
CA SER A 129 3.31 4.88 -10.79
C SER A 129 4.79 4.67 -10.44
N THR A 130 5.34 5.50 -9.56
CA THR A 130 6.73 5.36 -9.06
C THR A 130 7.00 4.00 -8.41
N TYR A 131 5.98 3.39 -7.79
CA TYR A 131 6.13 2.16 -7.00
C TYR A 131 5.49 0.93 -7.65
N THR A 132 4.84 1.06 -8.81
CA THR A 132 4.17 -0.07 -9.46
C THR A 132 5.17 -1.09 -10.03
N GLY A 133 6.34 -0.64 -10.46
CA GLY A 133 7.36 -1.47 -11.15
C GLY A 133 8.01 -2.57 -10.31
N ILE A 134 7.79 -2.62 -8.99
CA ILE A 134 8.40 -3.64 -8.11
C ILE A 134 7.51 -4.85 -7.85
N TRP A 135 6.21 -4.77 -8.13
CA TRP A 135 5.28 -5.87 -7.90
C TRP A 135 4.77 -6.41 -9.24
N PRO A 136 4.92 -7.71 -9.51
CA PRO A 136 4.43 -8.30 -10.74
C PRO A 136 2.89 -8.22 -10.79
N ILE A 137 2.36 -7.74 -11.89
CA ILE A 137 0.92 -7.59 -12.07
C ILE A 137 0.35 -8.88 -12.66
N ASN A 138 -0.66 -9.45 -12.00
CA ASN A 138 -1.57 -10.41 -12.58
C ASN A 138 -2.84 -9.65 -13.00
N PRO A 139 -3.09 -9.41 -14.30
CA PRO A 139 -4.21 -8.58 -14.75
C PRO A 139 -5.57 -9.09 -14.27
N ALA A 140 -5.75 -10.40 -14.16
CA ALA A 140 -7.01 -10.99 -13.73
C ALA A 140 -7.33 -10.81 -12.24
N LYS A 141 -6.31 -10.61 -11.41
CA LYS A 141 -6.41 -10.55 -9.94
C LYS A 141 -6.05 -9.19 -9.35
N THR A 142 -5.55 -8.26 -10.16
CA THR A 142 -5.14 -6.93 -9.69
C THR A 142 -6.17 -5.88 -10.12
N VAL A 143 -6.53 -4.99 -9.20
CA VAL A 143 -7.35 -3.81 -9.46
C VAL A 143 -6.54 -2.57 -9.09
N GLU A 144 -6.18 -1.78 -10.09
CA GLU A 144 -5.56 -0.46 -9.89
C GLU A 144 -6.62 0.55 -9.46
N VAL A 145 -6.39 1.26 -8.36
CA VAL A 145 -7.28 2.34 -7.90
C VAL A 145 -6.82 3.66 -8.51
N ARG A 146 -7.66 4.23 -9.37
CA ARG A 146 -7.45 5.54 -10.00
C ARG A 146 -8.44 6.55 -9.43
N VAL A 147 -8.09 7.83 -9.44
CA VAL A 147 -8.96 8.88 -8.89
C VAL A 147 -9.04 10.03 -9.88
N PHE A 148 -10.25 10.43 -10.20
CA PHE A 148 -10.56 11.52 -11.12
C PHE A 148 -11.46 12.54 -10.43
N GLN A 149 -11.21 13.81 -10.68
CA GLN A 149 -12.17 14.85 -10.40
C GLN A 149 -13.09 15.03 -11.60
N VAL A 150 -14.39 15.12 -11.33
CA VAL A 150 -15.39 15.42 -12.36
C VAL A 150 -15.78 16.88 -12.23
N LEU A 151 -15.45 17.68 -13.26
CA LEU A 151 -15.78 19.09 -13.35
C LEU A 151 -16.50 19.33 -14.67
N GLU A 152 -17.73 19.85 -14.61
CA GLU A 152 -18.55 20.15 -15.81
C GLU A 152 -18.71 18.94 -16.77
N GLY A 153 -18.75 17.72 -16.21
CA GLY A 153 -18.83 16.47 -16.97
C GLY A 153 -17.53 15.95 -17.52
N GLU A 154 -16.42 16.68 -17.38
CA GLU A 154 -15.10 16.21 -17.78
C GLU A 154 -14.32 15.60 -16.63
N ARG A 155 -13.58 14.49 -16.92
CA ARG A 155 -12.70 13.82 -15.96
C ARG A 155 -11.30 14.40 -16.04
N LYS A 156 -10.80 14.86 -14.89
CA LYS A 156 -9.41 15.34 -14.75
C LYS A 156 -8.67 14.48 -13.71
N VAL A 157 -7.48 14.02 -14.08
CA VAL A 157 -6.61 13.30 -13.15
C VAL A 157 -6.17 14.26 -12.05
N ILE A 158 -6.40 13.90 -10.79
CA ILE A 158 -5.89 14.64 -9.63
C ILE A 158 -4.70 13.90 -9.04
N THR A 159 -3.60 14.60 -8.82
CA THR A 159 -2.35 13.97 -8.36
C THR A 159 -2.21 13.97 -6.85
N HIS A 160 -2.36 15.11 -6.19
CA HIS A 160 -2.09 15.23 -4.76
C HIS A 160 -3.23 14.67 -3.91
N MET A 161 -4.47 15.06 -4.19
CA MET A 161 -5.64 14.62 -3.43
C MET A 161 -6.04 13.17 -3.72
N SER A 162 -5.66 12.60 -4.87
CA SER A 162 -5.89 11.18 -5.16
C SER A 162 -5.35 10.25 -4.07
N LYS A 163 -4.27 10.64 -3.42
CA LYS A 163 -3.68 9.89 -2.30
C LYS A 163 -4.64 9.80 -1.10
N LYS A 164 -5.36 10.89 -0.79
CA LYS A 164 -6.33 10.90 0.32
C LYS A 164 -7.45 9.89 0.08
N TYR A 165 -8.07 9.91 -1.10
CA TYR A 165 -9.17 9.03 -1.43
C TYR A 165 -8.77 7.55 -1.47
N ARG A 166 -7.55 7.22 -1.90
CA ARG A 166 -7.00 5.85 -1.77
C ARG A 166 -6.84 5.44 -0.31
N GLY A 167 -6.46 6.35 0.57
CA GLY A 167 -6.41 6.13 2.02
C GLY A 167 -7.80 5.90 2.61
N GLU A 168 -8.79 6.71 2.24
CA GLU A 168 -10.18 6.59 2.67
C GLU A 168 -10.80 5.27 2.18
N LEU A 169 -10.56 4.88 0.92
CA LEU A 169 -10.98 3.58 0.40
C LEU A 169 -10.34 2.43 1.19
N THR A 170 -9.02 2.51 1.44
CA THR A 170 -8.31 1.51 2.25
C THR A 170 -8.95 1.37 3.62
N ARG A 171 -9.23 2.50 4.30
CA ARG A 171 -9.92 2.51 5.58
C ARG A 171 -11.28 1.82 5.49
N HIS A 172 -12.08 2.19 4.51
CA HIS A 172 -13.43 1.65 4.32
C HIS A 172 -13.42 0.14 4.10
N LEU A 173 -12.47 -0.36 3.30
CA LEU A 173 -12.26 -1.80 3.08
C LEU A 173 -11.90 -2.55 4.37
N LEU A 174 -11.06 -1.96 5.21
CA LEU A 174 -10.67 -2.55 6.49
C LEU A 174 -11.82 -2.59 7.52
N GLN A 175 -12.84 -1.76 7.35
CA GLN A 175 -14.02 -1.70 8.20
C GLN A 175 -15.12 -2.69 7.79
N GLN A 176 -15.00 -3.32 6.62
CA GLN A 176 -15.99 -4.29 6.15
C GLN A 176 -15.95 -5.58 6.98
N ALA A 177 -17.12 -6.12 7.29
CA ALA A 177 -17.24 -7.42 7.95
C ALA A 177 -16.77 -8.58 7.07
N VAL A 178 -16.99 -8.46 5.75
CA VAL A 178 -16.60 -9.43 4.73
C VAL A 178 -15.70 -8.72 3.71
N GLU A 179 -14.52 -9.29 3.47
CA GLU A 179 -13.59 -8.74 2.49
C GLU A 179 -14.00 -9.09 1.06
N PRO A 180 -13.88 -8.16 0.10
CA PRO A 180 -14.14 -8.47 -1.31
C PRO A 180 -13.12 -9.48 -1.84
N GLN A 181 -13.60 -10.45 -2.61
CA GLN A 181 -12.79 -11.50 -3.27
C GLN A 181 -12.68 -11.29 -4.78
N THR A 182 -13.56 -10.46 -5.34
CA THR A 182 -13.63 -10.18 -6.78
C THR A 182 -13.59 -8.67 -7.05
N PRO A 183 -13.18 -8.25 -8.27
CA PRO A 183 -13.26 -6.84 -8.66
C PRO A 183 -14.66 -6.25 -8.58
N ALA A 184 -15.70 -7.02 -8.87
CA ALA A 184 -17.08 -6.58 -8.78
C ALA A 184 -17.53 -6.34 -7.32
N GLU A 185 -17.14 -7.22 -6.39
CA GLU A 185 -17.40 -7.00 -4.96
C GLU A 185 -16.62 -5.79 -4.42
N LEU A 186 -15.37 -5.57 -4.88
CA LEU A 186 -14.61 -4.37 -4.56
C LEU A 186 -15.36 -3.10 -5.02
N GLN A 187 -15.90 -3.08 -6.25
CA GLN A 187 -16.69 -1.96 -6.74
C GLN A 187 -17.93 -1.72 -5.86
N GLN A 188 -18.64 -2.77 -5.46
CA GLN A 188 -19.81 -2.65 -4.59
C GLN A 188 -19.47 -2.02 -3.23
N VAL A 189 -18.33 -2.40 -2.66
CA VAL A 189 -17.83 -1.80 -1.41
C VAL A 189 -17.42 -0.34 -1.64
N ALA A 190 -16.69 -0.04 -2.70
CA ALA A 190 -16.26 1.32 -3.01
C ALA A 190 -17.46 2.25 -3.31
N ALA A 191 -18.52 1.74 -3.93
CA ALA A 191 -19.73 2.47 -4.24
C ALA A 191 -20.53 2.94 -3.00
N GLN A 192 -20.24 2.40 -1.83
CA GLN A 192 -20.80 2.88 -0.56
C GLN A 192 -20.20 4.23 -0.13
N LEU A 193 -19.03 4.58 -0.66
CA LEU A 193 -18.27 5.78 -0.27
C LEU A 193 -18.05 6.76 -1.43
N PHE A 194 -17.94 6.27 -2.66
CA PHE A 194 -17.61 7.05 -3.85
C PHE A 194 -18.51 6.69 -5.02
N GLU A 195 -18.78 7.66 -5.89
CA GLU A 195 -19.15 7.32 -7.26
C GLU A 195 -17.95 6.63 -7.92
N CYS A 196 -18.16 5.46 -8.54
CA CYS A 196 -17.05 4.70 -9.08
C CYS A 196 -17.43 3.83 -10.27
N GLU A 197 -16.44 3.59 -11.14
CA GLU A 197 -16.58 2.72 -12.31
C GLU A 197 -15.48 1.64 -12.29
N LEU A 198 -15.86 0.43 -12.67
CA LEU A 198 -14.94 -0.69 -12.81
C LEU A 198 -14.68 -0.95 -14.29
N ASN A 199 -13.44 -0.81 -14.71
CA ASN A 199 -13.00 -1.05 -16.08
C ASN A 199 -12.32 -2.42 -16.17
N PRO A 200 -12.68 -3.27 -17.15
CA PRO A 200 -12.12 -4.62 -17.28
C PRO A 200 -10.62 -4.58 -17.64
N PRO A 201 -9.89 -5.67 -17.34
CA PRO A 201 -8.48 -5.77 -17.67
C PRO A 201 -8.29 -5.96 -19.18
N THR A 202 -7.08 -5.66 -19.62
CA THR A 202 -6.58 -6.04 -20.95
C THR A 202 -5.42 -7.03 -20.79
N ASP A 203 -4.86 -7.51 -21.90
CA ASP A 203 -3.69 -8.41 -21.86
C ASP A 203 -2.48 -7.78 -21.14
N ALA A 204 -2.37 -6.44 -21.13
CA ALA A 204 -1.24 -5.71 -20.58
C ALA A 204 -1.56 -4.92 -19.31
N GLN A 205 -2.85 -4.71 -19.00
CA GLN A 205 -3.26 -3.86 -17.88
C GLN A 205 -4.27 -4.57 -16.97
N PRO A 206 -4.18 -4.37 -15.65
CA PRO A 206 -5.13 -4.93 -14.70
C PRO A 206 -6.51 -4.28 -14.80
N TRP A 207 -7.45 -4.77 -14.02
CA TRP A 207 -8.69 -4.05 -13.74
C TRP A 207 -8.37 -2.64 -13.23
N ALA A 208 -9.23 -1.69 -13.52
CA ALA A 208 -9.12 -0.36 -12.97
C ALA A 208 -10.42 0.04 -12.29
N LEU A 209 -10.32 0.45 -11.02
CA LEU A 209 -11.41 1.06 -10.27
C LEU A 209 -11.21 2.58 -10.27
N ASP A 210 -12.05 3.28 -11.02
CA ASP A 210 -12.05 4.73 -11.12
C ASP A 210 -12.96 5.31 -10.04
N LEU A 211 -12.40 6.06 -9.09
CA LEU A 211 -13.14 6.84 -8.12
C LEU A 211 -13.40 8.22 -8.71
N LEU A 212 -14.66 8.63 -8.78
CA LEU A 212 -15.11 9.89 -9.36
C LEU A 212 -15.47 10.84 -8.22
N ILE A 213 -14.76 11.97 -8.15
CA ILE A 213 -14.89 12.95 -7.08
C ILE A 213 -15.41 14.25 -7.66
N SER A 214 -16.52 14.72 -7.14
CA SER A 214 -17.13 16.01 -7.47
C SER A 214 -16.53 17.15 -6.66
#